data_a5567cbe88c193f206968b8bd3ab72e8
#
_entry.id   a5567cbe88c193f206968b8bd3ab72e8
#
_cell.length_a   1.000
_cell.length_b   1.000
_cell.length_c   1.000
_cell.angle_alpha   90.00
_cell.angle_beta   90.00
_cell.angle_gamma   90.00
#
_symmetry.space_group_name_H-M   'P 1'
#
loop_
_entity.id
_entity.type
_entity.pdbx_description
1 polymer ?
#
loop_
_entity_poly.entity_id
_entity_poly.type
_entity_poly.pdbx_seq_one_letter_code
_entity_poly.pdbx_strand_id
1 'polypeptide(L)'
;MGPSESINRALNTFFNDFGIPGYLEDNIPPAASLPYLTYKPTIPGGWNETTSFHARLWYPSAKGRTPILQTEDKISAALADSLTIECGGGAILLRKGSPWAQPLDNPPEGYLCEYLNFELTRLIP
;
A
#
# COMPACT_ATOMS: atom_id res chain seq x y z
N MET A 1 1.73 -22.89 1.60
CA MET A 1 1.20 -21.51 1.64
C MET A 1 0.31 -21.28 0.43
N GLY A 2 -0.92 -20.84 0.67
CA GLY A 2 -1.86 -20.56 -0.41
C GLY A 2 -1.56 -19.23 -1.09
N PRO A 3 -2.22 -18.95 -2.24
CA PRO A 3 -1.98 -17.73 -3.01
C PRO A 3 -2.28 -16.44 -2.24
N SER A 4 -3.36 -16.39 -1.47
CA SER A 4 -3.72 -15.18 -0.72
C SER A 4 -2.67 -14.84 0.33
N GLU A 5 -2.18 -15.83 1.07
CA GLU A 5 -1.13 -15.62 2.07
C GLU A 5 0.18 -15.19 1.41
N SER A 6 0.53 -15.80 0.28
CA SER A 6 1.75 -15.46 -0.47
C SER A 6 1.69 -14.03 -1.00
N ILE A 7 0.57 -13.62 -1.57
CA ILE A 7 0.36 -12.25 -2.07
C ILE A 7 0.43 -11.26 -0.92
N ASN A 8 -0.24 -11.55 0.20
CA ASN A 8 -0.22 -10.68 1.36
C ASN A 8 1.20 -10.51 1.91
N ARG A 9 2.00 -11.56 1.93
CA ARG A 9 3.39 -11.50 2.37
C ARG A 9 4.23 -10.62 1.44
N ALA A 10 4.03 -10.76 0.12
CA ALA A 10 4.72 -9.93 -0.86
C ALA A 10 4.36 -8.45 -0.70
N LEU A 11 3.09 -8.13 -0.47
CA LEU A 11 2.64 -6.77 -0.23
C LEU A 11 3.21 -6.22 1.08
N ASN A 12 3.26 -7.03 2.12
CA ASN A 12 3.83 -6.62 3.40
C ASN A 12 5.30 -6.22 3.23
N THR A 13 6.08 -7.03 2.52
CA THR A 13 7.48 -6.71 2.21
C THR A 13 7.59 -5.41 1.44
N PHE A 14 6.76 -5.23 0.41
CA PHE A 14 6.76 -4.00 -0.38
C PHE A 14 6.45 -2.78 0.47
N PHE A 15 5.37 -2.82 1.26
CA PHE A 15 4.93 -1.66 2.03
C PHE A 15 5.81 -1.34 3.25
N ASN A 16 6.72 -2.22 3.63
CA ASN A 16 7.67 -1.96 4.70
C ASN A 16 9.02 -1.44 4.21
N ASP A 17 9.15 -1.10 2.92
CA ASP A 17 10.41 -0.69 2.31
C ASP A 17 10.57 0.82 2.14
N PHE A 18 9.75 1.63 2.79
CA PHE A 18 9.72 3.08 2.57
C PHE A 18 10.11 3.91 3.80
N GLY A 19 10.77 3.27 4.77
CA GLY A 19 11.27 3.97 5.96
C GLY A 19 10.23 4.15 7.07
N ILE A 20 9.02 3.68 6.88
CA ILE A 20 7.96 3.66 7.89
C ILE A 20 7.34 2.27 7.95
N PRO A 21 6.80 1.84 9.10
CA PRO A 21 6.15 0.53 9.18
C PRO A 21 4.87 0.48 8.36
N GLY A 22 4.63 -0.67 7.72
CA GLY A 22 3.38 -0.95 7.00
C GLY A 22 2.62 -2.08 7.70
N TYR A 23 1.32 -1.87 7.93
CA TYR A 23 0.45 -2.82 8.60
C TYR A 23 -0.79 -3.11 7.77
N LEU A 24 -1.30 -4.34 7.84
CA LEU A 24 -2.67 -4.59 7.39
C LEU A 24 -3.62 -3.71 8.21
N GLU A 25 -4.63 -3.15 7.54
CA GLU A 25 -5.55 -2.21 8.17
C GLU A 25 -6.24 -2.81 9.41
N ASP A 26 -6.48 -4.13 9.40
CA ASP A 26 -7.12 -4.84 10.49
C ASP A 26 -6.15 -5.29 11.59
N ASN A 27 -4.87 -5.03 11.44
CA ASN A 27 -3.83 -5.59 12.31
C ASN A 27 -2.80 -4.54 12.75
N ILE A 28 -3.28 -3.35 13.11
CA ILE A 28 -2.42 -2.27 13.59
C ILE A 28 -2.11 -2.54 15.06
N PRO A 29 -0.81 -2.66 15.43
CA PRO A 29 -0.45 -2.86 16.84
C PRO A 29 -0.94 -1.70 17.71
N PRO A 30 -1.43 -1.98 18.94
CA PRO A 30 -1.88 -0.90 19.84
C PRO A 30 -0.80 0.12 20.16
N ALA A 31 0.48 -0.30 20.12
CA ALA A 31 1.62 0.57 20.40
C ALA A 31 2.15 1.28 19.16
N ALA A 32 1.49 1.14 18.00
CA ALA A 32 1.95 1.79 16.79
C ALA A 32 1.96 3.31 16.94
N SER A 33 3.03 3.93 16.50
CA SER A 33 3.18 5.39 16.54
C SER A 33 3.36 5.95 15.13
N LEU A 34 2.90 7.18 14.93
CA LEU A 34 3.04 7.88 13.66
C LEU A 34 4.52 8.20 13.36
N PRO A 35 4.95 8.15 12.09
CA PRO A 35 4.16 7.81 10.91
C PRO A 35 4.11 6.31 10.66
N TYR A 36 3.05 5.84 10.01
CA TYR A 36 2.95 4.47 9.52
C TYR A 36 2.02 4.41 8.30
N LEU A 37 2.05 3.27 7.61
CA LEU A 37 1.21 2.99 6.46
C LEU A 37 0.28 1.83 6.81
N THR A 38 -0.98 1.93 6.38
CA THR A 38 -1.92 0.80 6.45
C THR A 38 -2.38 0.43 5.05
N TYR A 39 -2.61 -0.85 4.81
CA TYR A 39 -3.09 -1.30 3.52
C TYR A 39 -4.18 -2.36 3.68
N LYS A 40 -5.10 -2.39 2.73
CA LYS A 40 -6.22 -3.32 2.74
C LYS A 40 -6.33 -3.95 1.34
N PRO A 41 -5.63 -5.07 1.11
CA PRO A 41 -5.59 -5.64 -0.23
C PRO A 41 -6.91 -6.32 -0.59
N THR A 42 -7.25 -6.24 -1.87
CA THR A 42 -8.28 -7.05 -2.49
C THR A 42 -7.56 -8.03 -3.40
N ILE A 43 -7.70 -9.32 -3.13
CA ILE A 43 -6.91 -10.36 -3.80
C ILE A 43 -7.66 -10.86 -5.03
N PRO A 44 -7.01 -10.82 -6.24
CA PRO A 44 -7.62 -11.43 -7.42
C PRO A 44 -7.77 -12.94 -7.25
N GLY A 45 -8.95 -13.47 -7.57
CA GLY A 45 -9.24 -14.89 -7.40
C GLY A 45 -8.63 -15.79 -8.46
N GLY A 46 -8.33 -15.26 -9.63
CA GLY A 46 -7.79 -16.03 -10.75
C GLY A 46 -6.58 -15.37 -11.40
N TRP A 47 -5.94 -16.14 -12.30
CA TRP A 47 -4.81 -15.65 -13.07
C TRP A 47 -5.26 -14.55 -14.05
N ASN A 48 -4.42 -13.54 -14.20
CA ASN A 48 -4.63 -12.38 -15.07
C ASN A 48 -5.83 -11.51 -14.69
N GLU A 49 -6.41 -11.74 -13.51
CA GLU A 49 -7.44 -10.86 -12.96
C GLU A 49 -6.81 -9.68 -12.25
N THR A 50 -7.47 -8.53 -12.35
CA THR A 50 -7.04 -7.28 -11.72
C THR A 50 -8.06 -6.83 -10.69
N THR A 51 -7.58 -6.45 -9.52
CA THR A 51 -8.39 -5.84 -8.46
C THR A 51 -7.82 -4.49 -8.10
N SER A 52 -8.65 -3.62 -7.54
CA SER A 52 -8.22 -2.34 -7.01
C SER A 52 -8.22 -2.42 -5.49
N PHE A 53 -7.23 -1.80 -4.87
CA PHE A 53 -7.19 -1.66 -3.42
C PHE A 53 -6.50 -0.35 -3.04
N HIS A 54 -6.53 -0.01 -1.77
CA HIS A 54 -5.91 1.22 -1.29
C HIS A 54 -4.96 0.96 -0.13
N ALA A 55 -4.00 1.87 0.02
CA ALA A 55 -3.20 2.04 1.21
C ALA A 55 -3.41 3.44 1.74
N ARG A 56 -3.09 3.67 3.00
CA ARG A 56 -3.20 4.97 3.65
C ARG A 56 -1.88 5.31 4.32
N LEU A 57 -1.39 6.52 4.08
CA LEU A 57 -0.25 7.07 4.78
C LEU A 57 -0.77 7.92 5.94
N TRP A 58 -0.32 7.61 7.16
CA TRP A 58 -0.73 8.30 8.38
C TRP A 58 0.47 9.02 8.98
N TYR A 59 0.38 10.33 9.09
CA TYR A 59 1.45 11.18 9.60
C TYR A 59 0.91 12.14 10.65
N PRO A 60 1.79 12.63 11.57
CA PRO A 60 1.37 13.66 12.51
C PRO A 60 1.12 14.98 11.78
N SER A 61 0.00 15.64 12.09
CA SER A 61 -0.36 16.92 11.46
C SER A 61 0.60 18.05 11.82
N ALA A 62 1.29 17.95 12.96
CA ALA A 62 2.19 18.99 13.45
C ALA A 62 3.33 19.31 12.49
N LYS A 63 3.74 18.36 11.66
CA LYS A 63 4.86 18.55 10.71
C LYS A 63 4.39 18.97 9.31
N GLY A 64 3.10 19.19 9.13
CA GLY A 64 2.54 19.55 7.83
C GLY A 64 2.52 18.40 6.84
N ARG A 65 2.23 18.71 5.59
CA ARG A 65 1.98 17.70 4.55
C ARG A 65 3.24 17.23 3.81
N THR A 66 4.33 18.00 3.88
CA THR A 66 5.56 17.68 3.12
C THR A 66 6.10 16.26 3.40
N PRO A 67 6.19 15.79 4.66
CA PRO A 67 6.69 14.44 4.91
C PRO A 67 5.84 13.34 4.27
N ILE A 68 4.51 13.49 4.28
CA ILE A 68 3.62 12.51 3.69
C ILE A 68 3.77 12.48 2.16
N LEU A 69 3.91 13.65 1.53
CA LEU A 69 4.12 13.74 0.08
C LEU A 69 5.47 13.14 -0.34
N GLN A 70 6.50 13.30 0.48
CA GLN A 70 7.81 12.69 0.22
C GLN A 70 7.73 11.16 0.20
N THR A 71 6.99 10.56 1.13
CA THR A 71 6.80 9.10 1.14
C THR A 71 5.95 8.65 -0.04
N GLU A 72 4.90 9.38 -0.36
CA GLU A 72 4.07 9.13 -1.54
C GLU A 72 4.94 9.10 -2.81
N ASP A 73 5.86 10.06 -2.97
CA ASP A 73 6.75 10.12 -4.12
C ASP A 73 7.71 8.92 -4.16
N LYS A 74 8.20 8.46 -3.01
CA LYS A 74 9.05 7.26 -2.95
C LYS A 74 8.31 6.02 -3.42
N ILE A 75 7.06 5.85 -3.00
CA ILE A 75 6.23 4.72 -3.41
C ILE A 75 5.95 4.81 -4.91
N SER A 76 5.60 6.01 -5.39
CA SER A 76 5.37 6.24 -6.81
C SER A 76 6.59 5.89 -7.66
N ALA A 77 7.78 6.27 -7.21
CA ALA A 77 9.03 5.96 -7.91
C ALA A 77 9.31 4.45 -7.92
N ALA A 78 9.04 3.76 -6.81
CA ALA A 78 9.24 2.31 -6.73
C ALA A 78 8.31 1.55 -7.68
N LEU A 79 7.09 2.02 -7.87
CA LEU A 79 6.15 1.41 -8.81
C LEU A 79 6.53 1.71 -10.27
N ALA A 80 7.09 2.88 -10.55
CA ALA A 80 7.31 3.36 -11.92
C ALA A 80 6.02 3.23 -12.75
N ASP A 81 6.08 2.63 -13.94
CA ASP A 81 4.88 2.33 -14.72
C ASP A 81 4.16 1.09 -14.20
N SER A 82 4.93 0.12 -13.73
CA SER A 82 4.43 -1.10 -13.09
C SER A 82 5.57 -1.80 -12.38
N LEU A 83 5.25 -2.57 -11.33
CA LEU A 83 6.21 -3.36 -10.57
C LEU A 83 5.72 -4.80 -10.51
N THR A 84 6.60 -5.73 -10.89
CA THR A 84 6.32 -7.16 -10.82
C THR A 84 7.04 -7.76 -9.61
N ILE A 85 6.30 -8.49 -8.77
CA ILE A 85 6.85 -9.17 -7.59
C ILE A 85 6.51 -10.65 -7.70
N GLU A 86 7.54 -11.51 -7.66
CA GLU A 86 7.34 -12.95 -7.67
C GLU A 86 6.71 -13.43 -6.35
N CYS A 87 5.68 -14.25 -6.45
CA CYS A 87 5.03 -14.86 -5.29
C CYS A 87 4.10 -15.98 -5.71
N GLY A 88 3.91 -16.96 -4.82
CA GLY A 88 2.86 -17.97 -4.96
C GLY A 88 2.88 -18.77 -6.24
N GLY A 89 4.05 -19.10 -6.79
CA GLY A 89 4.17 -19.87 -8.02
C GLY A 89 3.88 -19.05 -9.29
N GLY A 90 3.78 -17.74 -9.16
CA GLY A 90 3.60 -16.81 -10.27
C GLY A 90 4.15 -15.45 -9.87
N ALA A 91 3.41 -14.40 -10.14
CA ALA A 91 3.79 -13.04 -9.77
C ALA A 91 2.55 -12.17 -9.59
N ILE A 92 2.76 -11.02 -8.96
CA ILE A 92 1.78 -9.94 -8.96
C ILE A 92 2.36 -8.75 -9.69
N LEU A 93 1.49 -8.02 -10.39
CA LEU A 93 1.82 -6.76 -11.03
C LEU A 93 1.11 -5.66 -10.27
N LEU A 94 1.89 -4.73 -9.71
CA LEU A 94 1.36 -3.56 -9.01
C LEU A 94 1.46 -2.34 -9.91
N ARG A 95 0.40 -1.58 -9.99
CA ARG A 95 0.35 -0.31 -10.70
C ARG A 95 -0.40 0.73 -9.87
N LYS A 96 -0.15 1.98 -10.18
CA LYS A 96 -0.93 3.08 -9.61
C LYS A 96 -2.35 3.02 -10.13
N GLY A 97 -3.32 3.22 -9.23
CA GLY A 97 -4.69 3.45 -9.62
C GLY A 97 -4.91 4.86 -10.14
N SER A 98 -6.11 5.15 -10.60
CA SER A 98 -6.50 6.48 -11.06
C SER A 98 -7.80 6.89 -10.37
N PRO A 99 -7.78 7.93 -9.52
CA PRO A 99 -6.60 8.76 -9.17
C PRO A 99 -5.54 7.97 -8.40
N TRP A 100 -4.29 8.45 -8.47
CA TRP A 100 -3.20 7.81 -7.73
C TRP A 100 -3.30 8.08 -6.24
N ALA A 101 -3.41 9.34 -5.87
CA ALA A 101 -3.35 9.77 -4.49
C ALA A 101 -4.36 10.87 -4.22
N GLN A 102 -4.92 10.89 -3.02
CA GLN A 102 -5.85 11.91 -2.60
C GLN A 102 -5.88 12.03 -1.08
N PRO A 103 -6.02 13.26 -0.54
CA PRO A 103 -6.08 13.44 0.90
C PRO A 103 -7.39 12.89 1.46
N LEU A 104 -7.33 12.37 2.69
CA LEU A 104 -8.54 12.05 3.46
C LEU A 104 -9.12 13.35 4.02
N ASP A 105 -10.41 13.58 3.75
CA ASP A 105 -11.12 14.70 4.35
C ASP A 105 -11.42 14.41 5.82
N ASN A 106 -11.25 15.42 6.66
CA ASN A 106 -11.57 15.35 8.09
C ASN A 106 -10.86 14.17 8.80
N PRO A 107 -9.51 14.06 8.72
CA PRO A 107 -8.81 13.03 9.47
C PRO A 107 -8.98 13.27 10.99
N PRO A 108 -8.76 12.23 11.82
CA PRO A 108 -8.76 12.42 13.26
C PRO A 108 -7.82 13.53 13.70
N GLU A 109 -8.13 14.19 14.80
CA GLU A 109 -7.31 15.27 15.33
C GLU A 109 -5.86 14.79 15.55
N GLY A 110 -4.92 15.60 15.10
CA GLY A 110 -3.50 15.29 15.20
C GLY A 110 -2.96 14.44 14.06
N TYR A 111 -3.81 13.99 13.13
CA TYR A 111 -3.43 13.13 12.02
C TYR A 111 -3.58 13.85 10.69
N LEU A 112 -2.70 13.51 9.74
CA LEU A 112 -2.91 13.70 8.32
C LEU A 112 -2.94 12.32 7.68
N CYS A 113 -3.78 12.15 6.67
CA CYS A 113 -3.89 10.89 5.95
C CYS A 113 -3.96 11.15 4.45
N GLU A 114 -3.25 10.32 3.69
CA GLU A 114 -3.29 10.31 2.23
C GLU A 114 -3.68 8.92 1.77
N TYR A 115 -4.70 8.82 0.91
CA TYR A 115 -5.04 7.56 0.25
C TYR A 115 -4.16 7.39 -0.97
N LEU A 116 -3.63 6.16 -1.14
CA LEU A 116 -2.93 5.74 -2.34
C LEU A 116 -3.73 4.60 -2.97
N ASN A 117 -4.06 4.74 -4.24
CA ASN A 117 -4.85 3.74 -4.95
C ASN A 117 -3.96 2.88 -5.84
N PHE A 118 -4.16 1.57 -5.76
CA PHE A 118 -3.37 0.56 -6.47
C PHE A 118 -4.25 -0.32 -7.33
N GLU A 119 -3.66 -0.84 -8.40
CA GLU A 119 -4.20 -1.99 -9.12
C GLU A 119 -3.26 -3.17 -8.95
N LEU A 120 -3.84 -4.33 -8.70
CA LEU A 120 -3.12 -5.58 -8.47
C LEU A 120 -3.59 -6.61 -9.49
N THR A 121 -2.67 -7.09 -10.31
CA THR A 121 -2.95 -8.17 -11.28
C THR A 121 -2.17 -9.41 -10.87
N ARG A 122 -2.85 -10.56 -10.87
CA ARG A 122 -2.22 -11.85 -10.56
C ARG A 122 -1.76 -12.49 -11.86
N LEU A 123 -0.43 -12.59 -12.03
CA LEU A 123 0.18 -13.10 -13.26
C LEU A 123 0.47 -14.59 -13.18
N ILE A 124 0.18 -15.31 -14.25
CA ILE A 124 0.54 -16.73 -14.39
C ILE A 124 2.07 -16.88 -14.43
N PRO A 125 2.56 -18.05 -13.99
CA PRO A 125 3.99 -18.36 -14.02
C PRO A 125 4.58 -18.33 -15.41
#